data_c89850f8c40b4c56ea2f6706a8b6ce80
#
_entry.id   c89850f8c40b4c56ea2f6706a8b6ce80
#
_cell.length_a   1.000
_cell.length_b   1.000
_cell.length_c   1.000
_cell.angle_alpha   90.00
_cell.angle_beta   90.00
_cell.angle_gamma   90.00
#
_symmetry.space_group_name_H-M   'P 1'
#
loop_
_entity.id
_entity.type
_entity.pdbx_description
1 polymer ?
#
loop_
_entity_poly.entity_id
_entity_poly.type
_entity_poly.pdbx_seq_one_letter_code
_entity_poly.pdbx_strand_id
1 'polypeptide(L)'
;MKRLSVLAALALFLGGCKGKAGETETASTEPVVMIGRENIAVARLAELRSGPAISGTLEPKVDAKLRAEISGAVDRTFADEGMRVRRGMLLARIDDSAVRDAYLSAKSAVRTAEAALKNAQRNAERASRLAKAGALPERDLETALWNATNAEGALADAQARLASAEKQLDHTQVRATIDGVVSERQVAAGDVVQVGSAMFTIVDLRTLRLEATVPVEELGRLRQGSPVEFGVAGFDRQFTGRIERINPAVDAATRQVRIYVNVPNAEQSLVAGLFAEGRVATDARRAVAVPLSAVDRRGTAPVIHRVKSGKVDVVSVQLGVSDEAAELIEVSAGLAQGDTVLLGSAQGVTPGAAVQVTQDEVRR
;
A
#
# COMPACT_ATOMS: atom_id res chain seq x y z
N MET A 1 -10.24 80.96 -45.68
CA MET A 1 -9.66 82.18 -45.06
C MET A 1 -8.19 81.90 -44.82
N LYS A 2 -7.39 82.51 -45.69
CA LYS A 2 -6.25 83.41 -45.37
C LYS A 2 -5.13 82.66 -44.56
N ARG A 3 -3.95 82.63 -44.94
CA ARG A 3 -2.95 83.33 -45.77
C ARG A 3 -1.59 82.83 -45.31
N LEU A 4 -0.69 82.41 -46.02
CA LEU A 4 0.33 83.15 -46.79
C LEU A 4 1.70 83.16 -46.11
N SER A 5 2.67 82.57 -46.82
CA SER A 5 3.93 83.16 -47.24
C SER A 5 5.02 83.31 -46.14
N VAL A 6 6.33 83.18 -46.42
CA VAL A 6 7.27 83.67 -47.42
C VAL A 6 8.63 83.04 -47.12
N LEU A 7 9.34 82.34 -48.00
CA LEU A 7 10.51 82.78 -48.81
C LEU A 7 11.72 83.35 -48.08
N ALA A 8 12.87 82.69 -48.25
CA ALA A 8 14.13 83.23 -48.83
C ALA A 8 15.28 82.26 -48.47
N ALA A 9 15.95 81.59 -49.34
CA ALA A 9 17.00 81.91 -50.31
C ALA A 9 18.31 82.38 -49.67
N LEU A 10 19.41 81.64 -49.85
CA LEU A 10 20.73 82.04 -50.38
C LEU A 10 21.80 81.01 -50.02
N ALA A 11 22.25 80.24 -50.94
CA ALA A 11 23.42 80.30 -51.81
C ALA A 11 24.76 79.83 -51.22
N LEU A 12 25.27 78.80 -51.86
CA LEU A 12 26.66 78.53 -52.28
C LEU A 12 27.81 78.70 -51.27
N PHE A 13 28.56 77.62 -51.04
CA PHE A 13 29.96 77.54 -51.43
C PHE A 13 30.43 76.10 -51.68
N LEU A 14 31.13 75.89 -52.77
CA LEU A 14 31.80 74.71 -53.26
C LEU A 14 33.06 74.41 -52.39
N GLY A 15 33.32 73.16 -52.16
CA GLY A 15 34.58 72.65 -51.63
C GLY A 15 34.65 71.13 -51.76
N GLY A 16 35.16 70.66 -52.90
CA GLY A 16 35.38 69.23 -53.11
C GLY A 16 36.60 68.71 -52.39
N CYS A 17 36.46 67.52 -51.79
CA CYS A 17 37.58 66.61 -51.56
C CYS A 17 37.11 65.18 -51.79
N LYS A 18 37.76 64.59 -52.77
CA LYS A 18 37.63 63.18 -53.20
C LYS A 18 38.29 62.28 -52.18
N GLY A 19 37.50 61.63 -51.34
CA GLY A 19 37.95 60.63 -50.39
C GLY A 19 37.36 59.28 -50.76
N LYS A 20 38.21 58.30 -50.97
CA LYS A 20 38.02 56.92 -51.37
C LYS A 20 37.05 56.24 -50.42
N ALA A 21 35.93 55.70 -50.89
CA ALA A 21 35.03 54.84 -50.15
C ALA A 21 35.74 53.55 -49.88
N GLY A 22 36.09 53.33 -48.59
CA GLY A 22 36.37 52.00 -48.06
C GLY A 22 35.05 51.36 -47.71
N GLU A 23 34.68 50.36 -48.40
CA GLU A 23 33.61 49.43 -47.96
C GLU A 23 34.01 48.84 -46.63
N THR A 24 33.44 49.34 -45.55
CA THR A 24 33.46 48.63 -44.23
C THR A 24 32.38 47.58 -44.33
N GLU A 25 32.78 46.36 -44.63
CA GLU A 25 31.99 45.16 -44.46
C GLU A 25 31.63 45.08 -42.97
N THR A 26 30.43 45.57 -42.63
CA THR A 26 29.85 45.37 -41.30
C THR A 26 29.58 43.87 -41.17
N ALA A 27 30.53 43.13 -40.60
CA ALA A 27 30.28 41.78 -40.16
C ALA A 27 29.10 41.87 -39.16
N SER A 28 27.93 41.47 -39.63
CA SER A 28 26.75 41.27 -38.78
C SER A 28 27.10 40.17 -37.76
N THR A 29 27.56 40.59 -36.62
CA THR A 29 27.74 39.67 -35.48
C THR A 29 26.34 39.29 -35.04
N GLU A 30 25.87 38.12 -35.49
CA GLU A 30 24.62 37.56 -35.00
C GLU A 30 24.69 37.56 -33.46
N PRO A 31 23.69 38.08 -32.75
CA PRO A 31 23.73 38.14 -31.29
C PRO A 31 23.78 36.70 -30.74
N VAL A 32 24.87 36.38 -30.07
CA VAL A 32 25.02 35.07 -29.39
C VAL A 32 24.19 35.11 -28.14
N VAL A 33 23.20 34.20 -28.04
CA VAL A 33 22.35 34.06 -26.86
C VAL A 33 23.08 33.20 -25.83
N MET A 34 23.32 33.77 -24.65
CA MET A 34 23.91 33.01 -23.52
C MET A 34 22.83 32.21 -22.85
N ILE A 35 23.05 30.89 -22.70
CA ILE A 35 22.10 29.98 -22.08
C ILE A 35 22.77 29.33 -20.84
N GLY A 36 22.14 29.46 -19.69
CA GLY A 36 22.60 28.81 -18.45
C GLY A 36 22.47 27.29 -18.53
N ARG A 37 23.30 26.60 -17.76
CA ARG A 37 23.28 25.10 -17.69
C ARG A 37 21.96 24.52 -17.22
N GLU A 38 21.24 25.24 -16.37
CA GLU A 38 19.92 24.89 -15.87
C GLU A 38 18.83 24.82 -16.96
N ASN A 39 19.10 25.47 -18.09
CA ASN A 39 18.17 25.55 -19.23
C ASN A 39 18.52 24.58 -20.37
N ILE A 40 19.43 23.65 -20.12
CA ILE A 40 19.80 22.60 -21.09
C ILE A 40 19.76 21.25 -20.47
N ALA A 41 19.49 20.23 -21.28
CA ALA A 41 19.66 18.82 -20.92
C ALA A 41 20.28 18.05 -22.06
N VAL A 42 20.88 16.91 -21.77
CA VAL A 42 21.44 16.00 -22.76
C VAL A 42 20.54 14.80 -22.92
N ALA A 43 20.14 14.50 -24.15
CA ALA A 43 19.39 13.29 -24.46
C ALA A 43 20.22 12.04 -24.12
N ARG A 44 19.71 11.22 -23.22
CA ARG A 44 20.43 10.03 -22.72
C ARG A 44 19.57 8.78 -22.82
N LEU A 45 20.22 7.63 -22.93
CA LEU A 45 19.54 6.36 -22.72
C LEU A 45 19.15 6.25 -21.26
N ALA A 46 17.84 6.20 -21.00
CA ALA A 46 17.28 6.00 -19.67
C ALA A 46 16.32 4.82 -19.70
N GLU A 47 16.19 4.16 -18.54
CA GLU A 47 15.13 3.19 -18.32
C GLU A 47 13.87 3.97 -17.93
N LEU A 48 12.89 3.95 -18.82
CA LEU A 48 11.60 4.58 -18.62
C LEU A 48 10.61 3.54 -18.16
N ARG A 49 9.86 3.89 -17.13
CA ARG A 49 8.80 3.06 -16.57
C ARG A 49 7.46 3.73 -16.78
N SER A 50 6.55 3.02 -17.38
CA SER A 50 5.19 3.51 -17.55
C SER A 50 4.18 2.48 -17.11
N GLY A 51 3.02 2.99 -16.73
CA GLY A 51 1.90 2.16 -16.37
C GLY A 51 0.78 2.97 -15.72
N PRO A 52 -0.35 2.33 -15.47
CA PRO A 52 -1.50 3.02 -14.92
C PRO A 52 -1.20 3.59 -13.53
N ALA A 53 -1.65 4.82 -13.33
CA ALA A 53 -1.65 5.44 -12.00
C ALA A 53 -2.62 4.70 -11.10
N ILE A 54 -2.24 4.57 -9.85
CA ILE A 54 -3.07 3.98 -8.81
C ILE A 54 -3.10 4.88 -7.60
N SER A 55 -4.21 4.88 -6.90
CA SER A 55 -4.34 5.49 -5.58
C SER A 55 -5.17 4.60 -4.68
N GLY A 56 -4.88 4.63 -3.39
CA GLY A 56 -5.57 3.77 -2.45
C GLY A 56 -5.07 3.90 -1.02
N THR A 57 -5.51 2.99 -0.16
CA THR A 57 -5.20 2.98 1.26
C THR A 57 -4.46 1.72 1.65
N LEU A 58 -3.50 1.86 2.53
CA LEU A 58 -2.79 0.73 3.14
C LEU A 58 -3.67 0.11 4.23
N GLU A 59 -3.99 -1.16 4.06
CA GLU A 59 -4.78 -1.94 5.02
C GLU A 59 -3.91 -3.07 5.61
N PRO A 60 -4.18 -3.53 6.85
CA PRO A 60 -3.50 -4.71 7.36
C PRO A 60 -3.93 -5.92 6.53
N LYS A 61 -2.98 -6.77 6.16
CA LYS A 61 -3.29 -8.02 5.44
C LYS A 61 -4.02 -9.01 6.33
N VAL A 62 -3.72 -8.99 7.62
CA VAL A 62 -4.32 -9.85 8.66
C VAL A 62 -4.72 -8.98 9.83
N ASP A 63 -5.99 -9.03 10.17
CA ASP A 63 -6.56 -8.42 11.36
C ASP A 63 -7.40 -9.44 12.14
N ALA A 64 -7.57 -9.21 13.43
CA ALA A 64 -8.41 -10.01 14.31
C ALA A 64 -9.25 -9.10 15.20
N LYS A 65 -10.56 -9.18 15.02
CA LYS A 65 -11.54 -8.47 15.85
C LYS A 65 -12.02 -9.44 16.94
N LEU A 66 -11.52 -9.26 18.14
CA LEU A 66 -11.88 -10.06 19.29
C LEU A 66 -13.17 -9.55 19.91
N ARG A 67 -14.10 -10.48 20.12
CA ARG A 67 -15.40 -10.21 20.71
C ARG A 67 -15.60 -11.06 21.97
N ALA A 68 -16.41 -10.55 22.90
CA ALA A 68 -16.79 -11.31 24.08
C ALA A 68 -17.56 -12.56 23.67
N GLU A 69 -17.13 -13.73 24.15
CA GLU A 69 -17.79 -15.02 23.93
C GLU A 69 -18.74 -15.39 25.10
N ILE A 70 -18.63 -14.65 26.19
CA ILE A 70 -19.47 -14.76 27.38
C ILE A 70 -19.88 -13.37 27.86
N SER A 71 -21.04 -13.28 28.53
CA SER A 71 -21.50 -12.04 29.15
C SER A 71 -20.97 -11.96 30.59
N GLY A 72 -20.59 -10.74 31.02
CA GLY A 72 -20.11 -10.49 32.37
C GLY A 72 -19.44 -9.14 32.53
N ALA A 73 -19.04 -8.79 33.73
CA ALA A 73 -18.23 -7.60 34.00
C ALA A 73 -16.75 -7.88 33.67
N VAL A 74 -16.06 -6.93 33.08
CA VAL A 74 -14.62 -7.02 32.82
C VAL A 74 -13.88 -6.70 34.12
N ASP A 75 -13.24 -7.70 34.69
CA ASP A 75 -12.45 -7.57 35.92
C ASP A 75 -11.19 -6.72 35.67
N ARG A 76 -10.47 -7.04 34.59
CA ARG A 76 -9.20 -6.37 34.26
C ARG A 76 -8.87 -6.44 32.79
N THR A 77 -8.23 -5.37 32.28
CA THR A 77 -7.56 -5.34 30.98
C THR A 77 -6.05 -5.37 31.18
N PHE A 78 -5.33 -6.09 30.31
CA PHE A 78 -3.86 -6.30 30.37
C PHE A 78 -3.16 -5.75 29.15
N ALA A 79 -3.91 -5.26 28.15
CA ALA A 79 -3.40 -4.72 26.92
C ALA A 79 -4.05 -3.38 26.61
N ASP A 80 -3.26 -2.43 26.12
CA ASP A 80 -3.67 -1.12 25.68
C ASP A 80 -3.38 -0.92 24.19
N GLU A 81 -3.96 0.12 23.59
CA GLU A 81 -3.72 0.52 22.21
C GLU A 81 -2.23 0.80 21.98
N GLY A 82 -1.72 0.36 20.82
CA GLY A 82 -0.30 0.43 20.48
C GLY A 82 0.56 -0.69 21.09
N MET A 83 0.02 -1.52 21.99
CA MET A 83 0.78 -2.60 22.61
C MET A 83 1.00 -3.76 21.66
N ARG A 84 2.23 -4.28 21.60
CA ARG A 84 2.55 -5.51 20.86
C ARG A 84 2.12 -6.74 21.64
N VAL A 85 1.40 -7.61 20.99
CA VAL A 85 0.86 -8.85 21.57
C VAL A 85 1.29 -10.07 20.76
N ARG A 86 1.39 -11.21 21.45
CA ARG A 86 1.64 -12.52 20.83
C ARG A 86 0.39 -13.35 20.91
N ARG A 87 0.20 -14.25 19.97
CA ARG A 87 -0.88 -15.23 20.01
C ARG A 87 -0.90 -15.97 21.35
N GLY A 88 -2.10 -16.06 21.96
CA GLY A 88 -2.33 -16.65 23.27
C GLY A 88 -2.11 -15.70 24.45
N MET A 89 -1.56 -14.49 24.25
CA MET A 89 -1.40 -13.51 25.32
C MET A 89 -2.77 -13.07 25.85
N LEU A 90 -2.90 -13.01 27.19
CA LEU A 90 -4.12 -12.54 27.86
C LEU A 90 -4.25 -11.02 27.68
N LEU A 91 -5.41 -10.59 27.18
CA LEU A 91 -5.71 -9.18 26.92
C LEU A 91 -6.72 -8.60 27.92
N ALA A 92 -7.70 -9.40 28.31
CA ALA A 92 -8.68 -9.04 29.33
C ALA A 92 -9.20 -10.29 30.04
N ARG A 93 -9.74 -10.07 31.22
CA ARG A 93 -10.45 -11.09 31.98
C ARG A 93 -11.84 -10.59 32.34
N ILE A 94 -12.84 -11.41 32.02
CA ILE A 94 -14.22 -11.23 32.44
C ILE A 94 -14.37 -11.94 33.79
N ASP A 95 -15.22 -11.42 34.68
CA ASP A 95 -15.51 -12.06 35.98
C ASP A 95 -15.90 -13.53 35.81
N ASP A 96 -15.10 -14.37 36.39
CA ASP A 96 -15.19 -15.83 36.25
C ASP A 96 -15.82 -16.51 37.47
N SER A 97 -16.26 -15.79 38.49
CA SER A 97 -16.70 -16.32 39.78
C SER A 97 -17.78 -17.37 39.62
N ALA A 98 -18.90 -17.05 38.99
CA ALA A 98 -20.01 -17.98 38.79
C ALA A 98 -19.64 -19.16 37.84
N VAL A 99 -18.86 -18.86 36.79
CA VAL A 99 -18.42 -19.87 35.81
C VAL A 99 -17.44 -20.85 36.46
N ARG A 100 -16.55 -20.36 37.33
CA ARG A 100 -15.60 -21.16 38.09
C ARG A 100 -16.30 -22.08 39.05
N ASP A 101 -17.35 -21.62 39.74
CA ASP A 101 -18.17 -22.45 40.63
C ASP A 101 -18.87 -23.57 39.85
N ALA A 102 -19.40 -23.26 38.67
CA ALA A 102 -20.02 -24.27 37.80
C ALA A 102 -18.98 -25.30 37.31
N TYR A 103 -17.76 -24.86 36.95
CA TYR A 103 -16.66 -25.79 36.62
C TYR A 103 -16.28 -26.69 37.77
N LEU A 104 -16.13 -26.18 38.99
CA LEU A 104 -15.79 -26.95 40.17
C LEU A 104 -16.90 -27.98 40.53
N SER A 105 -18.16 -27.59 40.38
CA SER A 105 -19.32 -28.46 40.53
C SER A 105 -19.30 -29.61 39.51
N ALA A 106 -19.13 -29.29 38.22
CA ALA A 106 -19.04 -30.30 37.16
C ALA A 106 -17.86 -31.27 37.37
N LYS A 107 -16.71 -30.75 37.80
CA LYS A 107 -15.53 -31.56 38.14
C LYS A 107 -15.78 -32.51 39.30
N SER A 108 -16.55 -32.08 40.30
CA SER A 108 -16.97 -32.93 41.42
C SER A 108 -17.94 -34.03 40.97
N ALA A 109 -18.88 -33.70 40.06
CA ALA A 109 -19.81 -34.68 39.49
C ALA A 109 -19.09 -35.80 38.74
N VAL A 110 -18.03 -35.47 37.96
CA VAL A 110 -17.20 -36.48 37.27
C VAL A 110 -16.58 -37.44 38.30
N ARG A 111 -15.97 -36.92 39.35
CA ARG A 111 -15.37 -37.78 40.41
C ARG A 111 -16.39 -38.71 41.05
N THR A 112 -17.61 -38.23 41.29
CA THR A 112 -18.70 -39.04 41.86
C THR A 112 -19.13 -40.12 40.87
N ALA A 113 -19.29 -39.80 39.60
CA ALA A 113 -19.66 -40.74 38.55
C ALA A 113 -18.57 -41.82 38.32
N GLU A 114 -17.28 -41.43 38.36
CA GLU A 114 -16.14 -42.38 38.33
C GLU A 114 -16.17 -43.36 39.46
N ALA A 115 -16.44 -42.91 40.69
CA ALA A 115 -16.55 -43.77 41.86
C ALA A 115 -17.74 -44.72 41.75
N ALA A 116 -18.89 -44.24 41.26
CA ALA A 116 -20.08 -45.03 40.99
C ALA A 116 -19.83 -46.13 39.94
N LEU A 117 -19.21 -45.77 38.81
CA LEU A 117 -18.82 -46.72 37.76
C LEU A 117 -17.89 -47.79 38.28
N LYS A 118 -16.84 -47.41 39.01
CA LYS A 118 -15.88 -48.34 39.60
C LYS A 118 -16.58 -49.34 40.58
N ASN A 119 -17.57 -48.88 41.32
CA ASN A 119 -18.35 -49.73 42.22
C ASN A 119 -19.26 -50.66 41.40
N ALA A 120 -19.98 -50.15 40.40
CA ALA A 120 -20.86 -50.96 39.54
C ALA A 120 -20.06 -52.05 38.79
N GLN A 121 -18.90 -51.71 38.26
CA GLN A 121 -18.00 -52.67 37.57
C GLN A 121 -17.54 -53.79 38.50
N ARG A 122 -17.10 -53.43 39.71
CA ARG A 122 -16.71 -54.45 40.72
C ARG A 122 -17.87 -55.37 41.07
N ASN A 123 -19.09 -54.88 41.20
CA ASN A 123 -20.29 -55.65 41.41
C ASN A 123 -20.61 -56.57 40.23
N ALA A 124 -20.54 -56.07 38.99
CA ALA A 124 -20.73 -56.83 37.75
C ALA A 124 -19.70 -57.99 37.65
N GLU A 125 -18.41 -57.67 37.91
CA GLU A 125 -17.36 -58.71 37.96
C GLU A 125 -17.60 -59.77 39.00
N ARG A 126 -18.06 -59.40 40.23
CA ARG A 126 -18.42 -60.34 41.29
C ARG A 126 -19.62 -61.22 40.88
N ALA A 127 -20.67 -60.58 40.35
CA ALA A 127 -21.85 -61.28 39.86
C ALA A 127 -21.49 -62.28 38.74
N SER A 128 -20.61 -61.88 37.81
CA SER A 128 -20.11 -62.78 36.75
C SER A 128 -19.37 -64.00 37.30
N ARG A 129 -18.51 -63.80 38.30
CA ARG A 129 -17.81 -64.95 38.94
C ARG A 129 -18.79 -65.92 39.65
N LEU A 130 -19.79 -65.38 40.38
CA LEU A 130 -20.80 -66.19 41.08
C LEU A 130 -21.73 -66.92 40.11
N ALA A 131 -22.14 -66.28 39.03
CA ALA A 131 -22.98 -66.93 37.99
C ALA A 131 -22.23 -68.05 37.29
N LYS A 132 -20.95 -67.88 36.97
CA LYS A 132 -20.08 -68.92 36.39
C LYS A 132 -19.90 -70.11 37.36
N ALA A 133 -19.96 -69.90 38.69
CA ALA A 133 -19.93 -70.92 39.71
C ALA A 133 -21.31 -71.54 39.98
N GLY A 134 -22.36 -71.12 39.28
CA GLY A 134 -23.74 -71.61 39.50
C GLY A 134 -24.39 -71.08 40.79
N ALA A 135 -23.79 -70.06 41.44
CA ALA A 135 -24.23 -69.50 42.71
C ALA A 135 -25.07 -68.22 42.60
N LEU A 136 -25.35 -67.74 41.35
CA LEU A 136 -26.17 -66.51 41.08
C LEU A 136 -27.09 -66.76 39.90
N PRO A 137 -28.38 -66.39 39.99
CA PRO A 137 -29.29 -66.37 38.84
C PRO A 137 -28.83 -65.50 37.73
N GLU A 138 -29.07 -65.86 36.46
CA GLU A 138 -28.68 -65.12 35.25
C GLU A 138 -29.28 -63.72 35.24
N ARG A 139 -30.51 -63.55 35.68
CA ARG A 139 -31.20 -62.27 35.80
C ARG A 139 -30.43 -61.24 36.69
N ASP A 140 -29.83 -61.75 37.78
CA ASP A 140 -29.09 -60.87 38.69
C ASP A 140 -27.74 -60.45 38.08
N LEU A 141 -27.10 -61.31 37.29
CA LEU A 141 -25.95 -61.00 36.52
C LEU A 141 -26.30 -59.91 35.49
N GLU A 142 -27.37 -60.12 34.73
CA GLU A 142 -27.86 -59.14 33.75
C GLU A 142 -28.13 -57.79 34.40
N THR A 143 -28.79 -57.77 35.57
CA THR A 143 -29.01 -56.52 36.34
C THR A 143 -27.71 -55.83 36.74
N ALA A 144 -26.69 -56.56 37.16
CA ALA A 144 -25.39 -55.98 37.52
C ALA A 144 -24.66 -55.45 36.34
N LEU A 145 -24.72 -56.09 35.17
CA LEU A 145 -24.17 -55.59 33.92
C LEU A 145 -24.88 -54.28 33.46
N TRP A 146 -26.22 -54.27 33.50
CA TRP A 146 -27.02 -53.07 33.20
C TRP A 146 -26.65 -51.89 34.11
N ASN A 147 -26.45 -52.14 35.42
CA ASN A 147 -26.02 -51.11 36.35
C ASN A 147 -24.63 -50.57 36.01
N ALA A 148 -23.71 -51.39 35.54
CA ALA A 148 -22.38 -50.96 35.10
C ALA A 148 -22.48 -50.11 33.84
N THR A 149 -23.28 -50.53 32.83
CA THR A 149 -23.51 -49.74 31.61
C THR A 149 -24.18 -48.40 31.90
N ASN A 150 -25.18 -48.37 32.81
CA ASN A 150 -25.83 -47.14 33.23
C ASN A 150 -24.86 -46.17 33.94
N ALA A 151 -23.96 -46.69 34.77
CA ALA A 151 -22.95 -45.90 35.44
C ALA A 151 -21.89 -45.36 34.47
N GLU A 152 -21.58 -46.11 33.40
CA GLU A 152 -20.71 -45.65 32.30
C GLU A 152 -21.35 -44.50 31.54
N GLY A 153 -22.65 -44.61 31.19
CA GLY A 153 -23.41 -43.52 30.59
C GLY A 153 -23.44 -42.25 31.45
N ALA A 154 -23.65 -42.44 32.80
CA ALA A 154 -23.64 -41.30 33.73
C ALA A 154 -22.26 -40.61 33.84
N LEU A 155 -21.16 -41.36 33.71
CA LEU A 155 -19.82 -40.78 33.65
C LEU A 155 -19.61 -40.00 32.37
N ALA A 156 -20.02 -40.54 31.24
CA ALA A 156 -19.92 -39.83 29.95
C ALA A 156 -20.69 -38.49 29.97
N ASP A 157 -21.89 -38.47 30.53
CA ASP A 157 -22.68 -37.27 30.74
C ASP A 157 -21.97 -36.23 31.63
N ALA A 158 -21.41 -36.69 32.76
CA ALA A 158 -20.68 -35.82 33.67
C ALA A 158 -19.43 -35.22 33.01
N GLN A 159 -18.71 -36.01 32.21
CA GLN A 159 -17.54 -35.57 31.46
C GLN A 159 -17.93 -34.52 30.38
N ALA A 160 -19.04 -34.72 29.66
CA ALA A 160 -19.53 -33.76 28.69
C ALA A 160 -19.89 -32.42 29.35
N ARG A 161 -20.52 -32.42 30.53
CA ARG A 161 -20.80 -31.23 31.32
C ARG A 161 -19.54 -30.54 31.81
N LEU A 162 -18.54 -31.28 32.25
CA LEU A 162 -17.25 -30.73 32.65
C LEU A 162 -16.57 -30.02 31.45
N ALA A 163 -16.51 -30.65 30.28
CA ALA A 163 -15.93 -30.07 29.07
C ALA A 163 -16.65 -28.78 28.64
N SER A 164 -17.98 -28.72 28.80
CA SER A 164 -18.74 -27.48 28.55
C SER A 164 -18.38 -26.38 29.55
N ALA A 165 -18.28 -26.70 30.85
CA ALA A 165 -17.91 -25.74 31.89
C ALA A 165 -16.45 -25.25 31.73
N GLU A 166 -15.53 -26.10 31.29
CA GLU A 166 -14.14 -25.73 30.96
C GLU A 166 -14.09 -24.70 29.83
N LYS A 167 -14.84 -24.93 28.76
CA LYS A 167 -14.93 -23.96 27.65
C LYS A 167 -15.49 -22.61 28.12
N GLN A 168 -16.55 -22.64 28.94
CA GLN A 168 -17.11 -21.40 29.48
C GLN A 168 -16.10 -20.64 30.36
N LEU A 169 -15.29 -21.36 31.12
CA LEU A 169 -14.22 -20.75 31.92
C LEU A 169 -13.10 -20.20 31.04
N ASP A 170 -12.74 -20.88 29.96
CA ASP A 170 -11.75 -20.37 28.99
C ASP A 170 -12.23 -19.11 28.31
N HIS A 171 -13.51 -19.03 27.94
CA HIS A 171 -14.13 -17.85 27.33
C HIS A 171 -14.14 -16.60 28.22
N THR A 172 -13.93 -16.74 29.56
CA THR A 172 -13.73 -15.58 30.45
C THR A 172 -12.38 -14.90 30.23
N GLN A 173 -11.42 -15.59 29.58
CA GLN A 173 -10.08 -15.12 29.31
C GLN A 173 -9.95 -14.72 27.85
N VAL A 174 -10.02 -13.41 27.58
CA VAL A 174 -9.86 -12.89 26.22
C VAL A 174 -8.39 -12.90 25.85
N ARG A 175 -8.02 -13.73 24.87
CA ARG A 175 -6.65 -13.92 24.43
C ARG A 175 -6.46 -13.49 22.97
N ALA A 176 -5.26 -13.01 22.64
CA ALA A 176 -4.88 -12.71 21.29
C ALA A 176 -4.89 -13.96 20.40
N THR A 177 -5.57 -13.90 19.25
CA THR A 177 -5.65 -15.00 18.28
C THR A 177 -4.52 -14.98 17.26
N ILE A 178 -3.87 -13.81 17.09
CA ILE A 178 -2.74 -13.58 16.18
C ILE A 178 -1.63 -12.81 16.90
N ASP A 179 -0.42 -12.84 16.33
CA ASP A 179 0.64 -11.90 16.69
C ASP A 179 0.38 -10.55 16.00
N GLY A 180 0.59 -9.45 16.71
CA GLY A 180 0.38 -8.12 16.12
C GLY A 180 0.45 -6.99 17.13
N VAL A 181 -0.21 -5.90 16.79
CA VAL A 181 -0.36 -4.71 17.63
C VAL A 181 -1.84 -4.45 17.86
N VAL A 182 -2.21 -4.11 19.09
CA VAL A 182 -3.59 -3.69 19.40
C VAL A 182 -3.85 -2.35 18.74
N SER A 183 -4.73 -2.31 17.75
CA SER A 183 -5.11 -1.07 17.07
C SER A 183 -6.24 -0.32 17.79
N GLU A 184 -7.14 -1.09 18.43
CA GLU A 184 -8.28 -0.52 19.16
C GLU A 184 -8.58 -1.34 20.41
N ARG A 185 -8.93 -0.66 21.47
CA ARG A 185 -9.47 -1.22 22.72
C ARG A 185 -10.84 -0.60 22.99
N GLN A 186 -11.89 -1.40 22.86
CA GLN A 186 -13.29 -0.97 22.97
C GLN A 186 -13.91 -1.34 24.33
N VAL A 187 -13.08 -1.78 25.29
CA VAL A 187 -13.52 -2.24 26.61
C VAL A 187 -12.54 -1.79 27.69
N ALA A 188 -13.07 -1.42 28.86
CA ALA A 188 -12.30 -1.06 30.03
C ALA A 188 -12.64 -1.96 31.23
N ALA A 189 -11.77 -1.99 32.25
CA ALA A 189 -12.08 -2.65 33.50
C ALA A 189 -13.30 -1.99 34.16
N GLY A 190 -14.26 -2.79 34.59
CA GLY A 190 -15.55 -2.36 35.14
C GLY A 190 -16.70 -2.32 34.13
N ASP A 191 -16.42 -2.40 32.83
CA ASP A 191 -17.48 -2.46 31.80
C ASP A 191 -18.22 -3.80 31.88
N VAL A 192 -19.51 -3.78 31.53
CA VAL A 192 -20.32 -4.98 31.38
C VAL A 192 -20.45 -5.29 29.90
N VAL A 193 -19.97 -6.47 29.50
CA VAL A 193 -20.02 -6.95 28.12
C VAL A 193 -21.08 -8.03 27.94
N GLN A 194 -21.61 -8.11 26.73
CA GLN A 194 -22.50 -9.19 26.30
C GLN A 194 -21.82 -10.03 25.23
N VAL A 195 -22.31 -11.23 25.00
CA VAL A 195 -21.83 -12.07 23.89
C VAL A 195 -21.88 -11.29 22.57
N GLY A 196 -20.78 -11.23 21.86
CA GLY A 196 -20.63 -10.48 20.60
C GLY A 196 -20.14 -9.04 20.75
N SER A 197 -20.07 -8.46 21.98
CA SER A 197 -19.49 -7.13 22.21
C SER A 197 -18.05 -7.09 21.72
N ALA A 198 -17.69 -6.05 20.94
CA ALA A 198 -16.33 -5.85 20.49
C ALA A 198 -15.43 -5.49 21.68
N MET A 199 -14.24 -6.08 21.75
CA MET A 199 -13.31 -5.86 22.88
C MET A 199 -11.97 -5.33 22.41
N PHE A 200 -11.33 -5.98 21.44
CA PHE A 200 -10.03 -5.59 20.90
C PHE A 200 -9.98 -5.82 19.41
N THR A 201 -9.24 -4.94 18.72
CA THR A 201 -8.80 -5.18 17.33
C THR A 201 -7.29 -5.32 17.33
N ILE A 202 -6.78 -6.41 16.77
CA ILE A 202 -5.34 -6.67 16.63
C ILE A 202 -5.01 -6.67 15.15
N VAL A 203 -3.94 -5.99 14.75
CA VAL A 203 -3.48 -5.91 13.35
C VAL A 203 -2.06 -6.43 13.24
N ASP A 204 -1.78 -7.22 12.20
CA ASP A 204 -0.42 -7.60 11.84
C ASP A 204 0.16 -6.59 10.85
N LEU A 205 1.11 -5.79 11.31
CA LEU A 205 1.75 -4.74 10.52
C LEU A 205 2.95 -5.23 9.70
N ARG A 206 3.37 -6.50 9.80
CA ARG A 206 4.53 -7.04 9.06
C ARG A 206 4.31 -7.08 7.56
N THR A 207 3.07 -7.21 7.15
CA THR A 207 2.66 -7.18 5.76
C THR A 207 1.37 -6.39 5.65
N LEU A 208 1.42 -5.33 4.85
CA LEU A 208 0.26 -4.52 4.52
C LEU A 208 -0.25 -4.88 3.13
N ARG A 209 -1.46 -4.51 2.85
CA ARG A 209 -2.10 -4.61 1.55
C ARG A 209 -2.52 -3.21 1.12
N LEU A 210 -2.01 -2.74 -0.02
CA LEU A 210 -2.54 -1.53 -0.63
C LEU A 210 -3.80 -1.90 -1.42
N GLU A 211 -4.95 -1.41 -0.97
CA GLU A 211 -6.19 -1.47 -1.72
C GLU A 211 -6.28 -0.25 -2.61
N ALA A 212 -5.98 -0.43 -3.89
CA ALA A 212 -5.95 0.65 -4.86
C ALA A 212 -6.95 0.44 -5.98
N THR A 213 -7.26 1.51 -6.69
CA THR A 213 -8.18 1.50 -7.84
C THR A 213 -7.44 1.89 -9.12
N VAL A 214 -7.88 1.32 -10.23
CA VAL A 214 -7.35 1.58 -11.58
C VAL A 214 -8.52 1.74 -12.56
N PRO A 215 -8.47 2.68 -13.51
CA PRO A 215 -9.46 2.78 -14.56
C PRO A 215 -9.59 1.48 -15.36
N VAL A 216 -10.83 1.12 -15.77
CA VAL A 216 -11.10 -0.12 -16.49
C VAL A 216 -10.37 -0.21 -17.83
N GLU A 217 -10.11 0.91 -18.46
CA GLU A 217 -9.38 1.03 -19.73
C GLU A 217 -7.95 0.48 -19.65
N GLU A 218 -7.35 0.55 -18.47
CA GLU A 218 -5.98 0.10 -18.20
C GLU A 218 -5.89 -1.38 -17.76
N LEU A 219 -7.04 -2.02 -17.55
CA LEU A 219 -7.10 -3.40 -17.02
C LEU A 219 -6.33 -4.41 -17.90
N GLY A 220 -6.38 -4.22 -19.23
CA GLY A 220 -5.70 -5.11 -20.18
C GLY A 220 -4.17 -5.13 -20.04
N ARG A 221 -3.59 -4.10 -19.44
CA ARG A 221 -2.15 -3.94 -19.20
C ARG A 221 -1.69 -4.50 -17.85
N LEU A 222 -2.63 -4.78 -16.95
CA LEU A 222 -2.33 -5.29 -15.61
C LEU A 222 -2.15 -6.81 -15.61
N ARG A 223 -1.19 -7.27 -14.84
CA ARG A 223 -0.95 -8.70 -14.58
C ARG A 223 -0.78 -8.92 -13.08
N GLN A 224 -1.26 -10.05 -12.58
CA GLN A 224 -0.88 -10.52 -11.25
C GLN A 224 0.64 -10.68 -11.19
N GLY A 225 1.27 -10.22 -10.10
CA GLY A 225 2.72 -10.20 -9.94
C GLY A 225 3.40 -8.95 -10.47
N SER A 226 2.71 -8.07 -11.24
CA SER A 226 3.29 -6.79 -11.70
C SER A 226 3.82 -5.99 -10.53
N PRO A 227 5.03 -5.40 -10.65
CA PRO A 227 5.57 -4.52 -9.62
C PRO A 227 4.79 -3.20 -9.59
N VAL A 228 4.67 -2.67 -8.39
CA VAL A 228 4.01 -1.39 -8.11
C VAL A 228 4.97 -0.53 -7.34
N GLU A 229 5.18 0.69 -7.79
CA GLU A 229 5.96 1.72 -7.11
C GLU A 229 5.02 2.81 -6.62
N PHE A 230 5.10 3.16 -5.35
CA PHE A 230 4.17 4.14 -4.76
C PHE A 230 4.82 4.95 -3.65
N GLY A 231 4.39 6.19 -3.53
CA GLY A 231 4.67 7.07 -2.41
C GLY A 231 3.56 6.93 -1.35
N VAL A 232 3.92 7.14 -0.10
CA VAL A 232 2.99 7.16 1.02
C VAL A 232 3.01 8.54 1.66
N ALA A 233 1.85 9.12 1.91
CA ALA A 233 1.74 10.43 2.54
C ALA A 233 2.51 10.46 3.88
N GLY A 234 3.40 11.47 4.03
CA GLY A 234 4.25 11.62 5.21
C GLY A 234 5.61 10.92 5.14
N PHE A 235 5.96 10.30 4.00
CA PHE A 235 7.26 9.66 3.79
C PHE A 235 7.90 10.18 2.50
N ASP A 236 9.17 10.57 2.54
CA ASP A 236 9.91 11.08 1.38
C ASP A 236 10.50 9.96 0.49
N ARG A 237 10.31 8.70 0.87
CA ARG A 237 10.81 7.54 0.12
C ARG A 237 9.72 6.82 -0.65
N GLN A 238 10.10 6.23 -1.77
CA GLN A 238 9.24 5.33 -2.54
C GLN A 238 9.22 3.93 -1.90
N PHE A 239 8.06 3.30 -1.98
CA PHE A 239 7.85 1.92 -1.56
C PHE A 239 7.52 1.06 -2.76
N THR A 240 7.78 -0.23 -2.64
CA THR A 240 7.50 -1.19 -3.69
C THR A 240 6.59 -2.30 -3.20
N GLY A 241 5.69 -2.73 -4.06
CA GLY A 241 4.81 -3.86 -3.83
C GLY A 241 4.62 -4.68 -5.09
N ARG A 242 3.77 -5.70 -5.01
CA ARG A 242 3.38 -6.51 -6.17
C ARG A 242 1.88 -6.71 -6.17
N ILE A 243 1.25 -6.67 -7.35
CA ILE A 243 -0.17 -6.99 -7.49
C ILE A 243 -0.38 -8.45 -7.06
N GLU A 244 -1.09 -8.65 -5.96
CA GLU A 244 -1.45 -9.98 -5.47
C GLU A 244 -2.73 -10.47 -6.15
N ARG A 245 -3.69 -9.56 -6.34
CA ARG A 245 -5.00 -9.89 -6.92
C ARG A 245 -5.62 -8.67 -7.60
N ILE A 246 -6.33 -8.93 -8.68
CA ILE A 246 -7.18 -7.96 -9.38
C ILE A 246 -8.62 -8.39 -9.13
N ASN A 247 -9.47 -7.48 -8.69
CA ASN A 247 -10.88 -7.80 -8.48
C ASN A 247 -11.55 -8.10 -9.83
N PRO A 248 -12.31 -9.21 -9.97
CA PRO A 248 -12.99 -9.51 -11.22
C PRO A 248 -14.22 -8.63 -11.51
N ALA A 249 -14.64 -7.79 -10.55
CA ALA A 249 -15.78 -6.90 -10.69
C ALA A 249 -15.31 -5.44 -10.84
N VAL A 250 -15.94 -4.73 -11.77
CA VAL A 250 -15.81 -3.28 -11.98
C VAL A 250 -16.84 -2.58 -11.11
N ASP A 251 -16.44 -1.53 -10.42
CA ASP A 251 -17.38 -0.64 -9.76
C ASP A 251 -18.13 0.18 -10.81
N ALA A 252 -19.46 -0.01 -10.88
CA ALA A 252 -20.29 0.59 -11.92
C ALA A 252 -20.41 2.12 -11.81
N ALA A 253 -20.26 2.68 -10.60
CA ALA A 253 -20.38 4.12 -10.37
C ALA A 253 -19.11 4.86 -10.79
N THR A 254 -17.93 4.30 -10.44
CA THR A 254 -16.63 4.94 -10.69
C THR A 254 -15.93 4.43 -11.96
N ARG A 255 -16.38 3.32 -12.56
CA ARG A 255 -15.73 2.61 -13.66
C ARG A 255 -14.28 2.19 -13.34
N GLN A 256 -14.02 1.90 -12.09
CA GLN A 256 -12.71 1.48 -11.62
C GLN A 256 -12.69 0.02 -11.22
N VAL A 257 -11.54 -0.60 -11.36
CA VAL A 257 -11.25 -1.96 -10.89
C VAL A 257 -10.38 -1.86 -9.65
N ARG A 258 -10.76 -2.56 -8.59
CA ARG A 258 -9.97 -2.64 -7.36
C ARG A 258 -8.85 -3.65 -7.53
N ILE A 259 -7.66 -3.25 -7.19
CA ILE A 259 -6.47 -4.11 -7.14
C ILE A 259 -5.95 -4.20 -5.72
N TYR A 260 -5.35 -5.32 -5.41
CA TYR A 260 -4.75 -5.60 -4.12
C TYR A 260 -3.26 -5.81 -4.30
N VAL A 261 -2.47 -4.93 -3.72
CA VAL A 261 -1.02 -4.96 -3.81
C VAL A 261 -0.45 -5.42 -2.48
N ASN A 262 0.37 -6.46 -2.50
CA ASN A 262 1.09 -6.94 -1.33
C ASN A 262 2.28 -6.02 -1.06
N VAL A 263 2.35 -5.46 0.15
CA VAL A 263 3.37 -4.50 0.58
C VAL A 263 4.13 -5.07 1.77
N PRO A 264 5.37 -5.54 1.58
CA PRO A 264 6.23 -5.96 2.69
C PRO A 264 6.54 -4.79 3.61
N ASN A 265 6.35 -4.96 4.92
CA ASN A 265 6.62 -3.95 5.94
C ASN A 265 7.38 -4.57 7.13
N ALA A 266 8.52 -5.20 6.83
CA ALA A 266 9.30 -5.93 7.84
C ALA A 266 9.78 -5.02 8.98
N GLU A 267 10.11 -3.77 8.67
CA GLU A 267 10.54 -2.75 9.65
C GLU A 267 9.37 -2.14 10.43
N GLN A 268 8.12 -2.45 10.03
CA GLN A 268 6.89 -1.89 10.62
C GLN A 268 6.88 -0.35 10.65
N SER A 269 7.50 0.28 9.66
CA SER A 269 7.55 1.73 9.52
C SER A 269 6.23 2.30 8.96
N LEU A 270 5.50 1.51 8.17
CA LEU A 270 4.17 1.88 7.68
C LEU A 270 3.10 1.41 8.64
N VAL A 271 2.08 2.22 8.81
CA VAL A 271 0.87 1.89 9.58
C VAL A 271 -0.33 1.73 8.65
N ALA A 272 -1.36 1.03 9.10
CA ALA A 272 -2.62 0.91 8.38
C ALA A 272 -3.36 2.26 8.34
N GLY A 273 -4.15 2.47 7.29
CA GLY A 273 -4.92 3.69 7.08
C GLY A 273 -4.18 4.79 6.31
N LEU A 274 -2.89 4.65 6.02
CA LEU A 274 -2.15 5.63 5.23
C LEU A 274 -2.58 5.58 3.76
N PHE A 275 -2.71 6.77 3.17
CA PHE A 275 -2.98 6.94 1.75
C PHE A 275 -1.70 6.81 0.94
N ALA A 276 -1.78 6.13 -0.19
CA ALA A 276 -0.68 5.87 -1.09
C ALA A 276 -1.07 6.16 -2.54
N GLU A 277 -0.17 6.78 -3.26
CA GLU A 277 -0.29 7.05 -4.70
C GLU A 277 0.93 6.51 -5.43
N GLY A 278 0.72 5.94 -6.62
CA GLY A 278 1.81 5.35 -7.36
C GLY A 278 1.42 4.88 -8.74
N ARG A 279 2.23 3.97 -9.27
CA ARG A 279 2.04 3.40 -10.61
C ARG A 279 2.35 1.93 -10.63
N VAL A 280 1.65 1.20 -11.48
CA VAL A 280 2.00 -0.17 -11.80
C VAL A 280 3.06 -0.12 -12.90
N ALA A 281 4.26 -0.64 -12.66
CA ALA A 281 5.28 -0.74 -13.70
C ALA A 281 4.93 -1.88 -14.67
N THR A 282 4.19 -1.53 -15.73
CA THR A 282 3.77 -2.51 -16.75
C THR A 282 4.79 -2.62 -17.88
N ASP A 283 5.44 -1.52 -18.22
CA ASP A 283 6.43 -1.45 -19.29
C ASP A 283 7.69 -0.75 -18.75
N ALA A 284 8.82 -1.45 -18.79
CA ALA A 284 10.12 -0.89 -18.54
C ALA A 284 10.96 -1.09 -19.80
N ARG A 285 11.39 0.03 -20.43
CA ARG A 285 12.25 -0.05 -21.60
C ARG A 285 13.35 1.00 -21.60
N ARG A 286 14.49 0.65 -22.17
CA ARG A 286 15.57 1.61 -22.38
C ARG A 286 15.36 2.32 -23.72
N ALA A 287 15.25 3.63 -23.65
CA ALA A 287 15.08 4.48 -24.82
C ALA A 287 15.80 5.81 -24.64
N VAL A 288 15.97 6.55 -25.74
CA VAL A 288 16.49 7.91 -25.69
C VAL A 288 15.43 8.78 -25.02
N ALA A 289 15.76 9.39 -23.90
CA ALA A 289 14.86 10.19 -23.10
C ALA A 289 15.39 11.60 -22.87
N VAL A 290 14.45 12.52 -22.78
CA VAL A 290 14.68 13.92 -22.42
C VAL A 290 13.71 14.32 -21.31
N PRO A 291 14.01 15.37 -20.52
CA PRO A 291 13.06 15.93 -19.59
C PRO A 291 11.76 16.34 -20.27
N LEU A 292 10.61 16.17 -19.60
CA LEU A 292 9.30 16.61 -20.10
C LEU A 292 9.29 18.10 -20.49
N SER A 293 10.05 18.91 -19.75
CA SER A 293 10.23 20.34 -20.00
C SER A 293 11.02 20.70 -21.28
N ALA A 294 11.65 19.70 -21.94
CA ALA A 294 12.34 19.89 -23.21
C ALA A 294 11.40 19.85 -24.43
N VAL A 295 10.19 19.32 -24.26
CA VAL A 295 9.24 19.15 -25.35
C VAL A 295 8.32 20.36 -25.48
N ASP A 296 8.39 21.04 -26.62
CA ASP A 296 7.42 22.07 -26.95
C ASP A 296 6.21 21.47 -27.68
N ARG A 297 5.03 21.63 -27.04
CA ARG A 297 3.73 21.11 -27.53
C ARG A 297 2.78 22.24 -27.98
N ARG A 298 3.26 23.47 -28.08
CA ARG A 298 2.41 24.62 -28.45
C ARG A 298 1.97 24.63 -29.92
N GLY A 299 2.71 23.89 -30.79
CA GLY A 299 2.38 23.72 -32.19
C GLY A 299 1.45 22.53 -32.49
N THR A 300 1.23 22.27 -33.77
CA THR A 300 0.42 21.13 -34.26
C THR A 300 1.12 19.77 -34.07
N ALA A 301 2.44 19.77 -33.95
CA ALA A 301 3.26 18.59 -33.69
C ALA A 301 4.28 18.92 -32.59
N PRO A 302 4.66 17.94 -31.76
CA PRO A 302 5.68 18.16 -30.75
C PRO A 302 7.05 18.39 -31.38
N VAL A 303 7.77 19.41 -30.89
CA VAL A 303 9.12 19.74 -31.35
C VAL A 303 10.07 19.84 -30.16
N ILE A 304 11.37 19.67 -30.45
CA ILE A 304 12.45 19.88 -29.49
C ILE A 304 13.45 20.86 -30.09
N HIS A 305 13.83 21.85 -29.30
CA HIS A 305 14.88 22.79 -29.63
C HIS A 305 16.22 22.15 -29.25
N ARG A 306 16.99 21.77 -30.28
CA ARG A 306 18.31 21.13 -30.14
C ARG A 306 19.41 22.13 -30.44
N VAL A 307 20.52 22.03 -29.70
CA VAL A 307 21.74 22.78 -30.02
C VAL A 307 22.63 21.89 -30.87
N LYS A 308 22.88 22.28 -32.11
CA LYS A 308 23.78 21.60 -33.04
C LYS A 308 24.79 22.60 -33.61
N SER A 309 26.08 22.30 -33.45
CA SER A 309 27.17 23.14 -33.89
C SER A 309 27.06 24.62 -33.43
N GLY A 310 26.61 24.81 -32.16
CA GLY A 310 26.47 26.15 -31.56
C GLY A 310 25.26 26.94 -32.04
N LYS A 311 24.31 26.36 -32.79
CA LYS A 311 23.07 27.00 -33.25
C LYS A 311 21.86 26.21 -32.82
N VAL A 312 20.73 26.92 -32.60
CA VAL A 312 19.44 26.31 -32.26
C VAL A 312 18.81 25.70 -33.51
N ASP A 313 18.54 24.42 -33.48
CA ASP A 313 17.84 23.67 -34.52
C ASP A 313 16.53 23.13 -33.96
N VAL A 314 15.42 23.31 -34.67
CA VAL A 314 14.09 22.82 -34.23
C VAL A 314 13.75 21.54 -34.95
N VAL A 315 13.61 20.48 -34.18
CA VAL A 315 13.39 19.13 -34.71
C VAL A 315 12.02 18.65 -34.34
N SER A 316 11.21 18.24 -35.34
CA SER A 316 9.98 17.51 -35.08
C SER A 316 10.30 16.10 -34.54
N VAL A 317 9.66 15.72 -33.46
CA VAL A 317 9.94 14.48 -32.77
C VAL A 317 8.69 13.59 -32.67
N GLN A 318 8.92 12.30 -32.65
CA GLN A 318 7.90 11.34 -32.25
C GLN A 318 8.14 10.95 -30.78
N LEU A 319 7.13 11.20 -29.97
CA LEU A 319 7.18 10.88 -28.54
C LEU A 319 6.69 9.45 -28.32
N GLY A 320 7.29 8.80 -27.35
CA GLY A 320 6.91 7.46 -26.89
C GLY A 320 6.38 7.48 -25.46
N VAL A 321 6.93 6.61 -24.65
CA VAL A 321 6.56 6.43 -23.25
C VAL A 321 6.94 7.64 -22.42
N SER A 322 6.02 8.11 -21.58
CA SER A 322 6.27 9.15 -20.57
C SER A 322 6.40 8.52 -19.20
N ASP A 323 7.51 8.80 -18.53
CA ASP A 323 7.75 8.48 -17.13
C ASP A 323 7.62 9.78 -16.33
N GLU A 324 6.43 10.00 -15.77
CA GLU A 324 6.15 11.23 -15.02
C GLU A 324 6.86 11.26 -13.66
N ALA A 325 7.17 10.09 -13.07
CA ALA A 325 7.89 10.04 -11.80
C ALA A 325 9.36 10.43 -11.96
N ALA A 326 9.96 10.08 -13.11
CA ALA A 326 11.31 10.48 -13.46
C ALA A 326 11.35 11.84 -14.22
N GLU A 327 10.18 12.45 -14.51
CA GLU A 327 10.03 13.64 -15.35
C GLU A 327 10.68 13.50 -16.74
N LEU A 328 10.70 12.28 -17.28
CA LEU A 328 11.33 11.94 -18.55
C LEU A 328 10.29 11.50 -19.58
N ILE A 329 10.58 11.79 -20.86
CA ILE A 329 9.80 11.29 -21.97
C ILE A 329 10.71 10.68 -23.04
N GLU A 330 10.25 9.56 -23.59
CA GLU A 330 10.91 8.90 -24.70
C GLU A 330 10.77 9.72 -25.98
N VAL A 331 11.87 9.82 -26.72
CA VAL A 331 11.88 10.30 -28.09
C VAL A 331 12.21 9.12 -28.98
N SER A 332 11.18 8.58 -29.65
CA SER A 332 11.32 7.41 -30.53
C SER A 332 11.94 7.74 -31.91
N ALA A 333 11.79 9.00 -32.35
CA ALA A 333 12.40 9.48 -33.58
C ALA A 333 12.66 10.99 -33.50
N GLY A 334 13.69 11.48 -34.23
CA GLY A 334 14.05 12.86 -34.36
C GLY A 334 15.21 13.35 -33.49
N LEU A 335 15.63 12.56 -32.50
CA LEU A 335 16.74 12.91 -31.60
C LEU A 335 17.71 11.72 -31.45
N ALA A 336 19.00 12.02 -31.33
CA ALA A 336 20.02 11.02 -31.04
C ALA A 336 20.51 11.11 -29.59
N GLN A 337 21.05 9.99 -29.07
CA GLN A 337 21.74 10.03 -27.79
C GLN A 337 22.92 10.99 -27.84
N GLY A 338 23.05 11.87 -26.84
CA GLY A 338 24.10 12.88 -26.74
C GLY A 338 23.70 14.25 -27.31
N ASP A 339 22.55 14.38 -27.97
CA ASP A 339 22.04 15.68 -28.39
C ASP A 339 21.73 16.58 -27.19
N THR A 340 22.15 17.84 -27.26
CA THR A 340 21.83 18.86 -26.24
C THR A 340 20.53 19.53 -26.58
N VAL A 341 19.58 19.57 -25.66
CA VAL A 341 18.24 20.14 -25.83
C VAL A 341 17.99 21.30 -24.89
N LEU A 342 17.18 22.25 -25.30
CA LEU A 342 16.80 23.42 -24.51
C LEU A 342 15.58 23.11 -23.65
N LEU A 343 15.56 23.65 -22.42
CA LEU A 343 14.51 23.49 -21.45
C LEU A 343 13.72 24.77 -21.20
N GLY A 344 12.45 24.66 -20.91
CA GLY A 344 11.62 25.73 -20.39
C GLY A 344 11.69 27.03 -21.18
N SER A 345 12.12 28.12 -20.53
CA SER A 345 12.19 29.46 -21.16
C SER A 345 13.19 29.56 -22.31
N ALA A 346 14.24 28.73 -22.31
CA ALA A 346 15.24 28.76 -23.41
C ALA A 346 14.68 28.25 -24.76
N GLN A 347 13.54 27.58 -24.78
CA GLN A 347 12.84 27.18 -26.02
C GLN A 347 12.32 28.38 -26.82
N GLY A 348 12.25 29.58 -26.23
CA GLY A 348 11.88 30.82 -26.92
C GLY A 348 12.97 31.41 -27.82
N VAL A 349 14.17 30.82 -27.84
CA VAL A 349 15.27 31.27 -28.70
C VAL A 349 14.94 30.97 -30.15
N THR A 350 15.12 31.99 -31.02
CA THR A 350 14.81 31.89 -32.43
C THR A 350 15.63 30.80 -33.12
N PRO A 351 15.00 29.93 -33.95
CA PRO A 351 15.72 28.94 -34.73
C PRO A 351 16.84 29.57 -35.57
N GLY A 352 18.01 28.95 -35.59
CA GLY A 352 19.21 29.44 -36.28
C GLY A 352 20.09 30.39 -35.46
N ALA A 353 19.62 30.91 -34.33
CA ALA A 353 20.41 31.77 -33.45
C ALA A 353 21.64 31.03 -32.89
N ALA A 354 22.77 31.76 -32.88
CA ALA A 354 23.99 31.25 -32.25
C ALA A 354 23.82 31.26 -30.71
N VAL A 355 24.14 30.12 -30.08
CA VAL A 355 24.02 29.96 -28.63
C VAL A 355 25.33 29.52 -28.01
N GLN A 356 25.64 30.07 -26.86
CA GLN A 356 26.77 29.65 -26.03
C GLN A 356 26.31 29.29 -24.64
N VAL A 357 26.71 28.11 -24.21
CA VAL A 357 26.40 27.63 -22.83
C VAL A 357 27.37 28.31 -21.88
N THR A 358 26.84 29.03 -20.91
CA THR A 358 27.65 29.68 -19.87
C THR A 358 28.21 28.59 -18.95
N GLN A 359 29.54 28.58 -18.84
CA GLN A 359 30.19 27.83 -17.74
C GLN A 359 30.18 28.77 -16.52
N ASP A 360 29.41 28.44 -15.50
CA ASP A 360 29.57 29.11 -14.22
C ASP A 360 30.98 28.82 -13.68
N GLU A 361 31.80 29.85 -13.63
CA GLU A 361 32.97 29.84 -12.76
C GLU A 361 32.45 29.78 -11.32
N VAL A 362 32.64 28.63 -10.68
CA VAL A 362 32.46 28.51 -9.24
C VAL A 362 33.37 29.54 -8.57
N ARG A 363 32.82 30.69 -8.18
CA ARG A 363 33.49 31.57 -7.23
C ARG A 363 33.67 30.79 -5.92
N ARG A 364 34.92 30.49 -5.63
CA ARG A 364 35.40 29.99 -4.36
C ARG A 364 35.15 31.01 -3.22
#